data_73de3a2df42b2a0fb050c6a9e031810a
#
_entry.id   73de3a2df42b2a0fb050c6a9e031810a
#
_cell.length_a   1.000
_cell.length_b   1.000
_cell.length_c   1.000
_cell.angle_alpha   90.00
_cell.angle_beta   90.00
_cell.angle_gamma   90.00
#
_symmetry.space_group_name_H-M   'P 1'
#
loop_
_entity.id
_entity.type
_entity.pdbx_description
1 polymer ?
#
loop_
_entity_poly.entity_id
_entity_poly.type
_entity_poly.pdbx_seq_one_letter_code
_entity_poly.pdbx_strand_id
1 'polypeptide(L)'
;MEITAFYQYVDFPKRASFKCNDEKLNKIWEVAEHTFRLCSGIFFLDGVKRDKWIWSGDAYQSFFVNQYLLADPDIDQRTLLALRGNDPMTRHINTIMDYSLFWILGVLYHYEAYGDLEFVRQVYPEKCAPLW
;
A
#
# COMPACT_ATOMS: atom_id res chain seq x y z
N MET A 1 33.47 14.22 -15.97
CA MET A 1 32.01 13.97 -16.01
C MET A 1 31.58 13.66 -14.59
N GLU A 2 30.76 14.49 -14.00
CA GLU A 2 30.19 14.26 -12.66
C GLU A 2 28.80 13.68 -12.81
N ILE A 3 28.50 12.61 -12.05
CA ILE A 3 27.17 11.98 -12.05
C ILE A 3 26.64 12.11 -10.63
N THR A 4 25.53 12.82 -10.48
CA THR A 4 24.84 13.00 -9.19
C THR A 4 23.53 12.23 -9.20
N ALA A 5 23.31 11.41 -8.19
CA ALA A 5 22.04 10.71 -7.97
C ALA A 5 21.27 11.38 -6.84
N PHE A 6 20.00 11.66 -7.06
CA PHE A 6 19.07 12.14 -6.05
C PHE A 6 18.20 10.98 -5.57
N TYR A 7 18.16 10.78 -4.26
CA TYR A 7 17.28 9.82 -3.61
C TYR A 7 16.19 10.56 -2.85
N GLN A 8 14.94 10.34 -3.24
CA GLN A 8 13.78 10.89 -2.57
C GLN A 8 13.04 9.77 -1.85
N TYR A 9 12.77 9.94 -0.56
CA TYR A 9 12.10 8.94 0.27
C TYR A 9 11.24 9.63 1.33
N VAL A 10 10.30 8.88 1.88
CA VAL A 10 9.57 9.27 3.09
C VAL A 10 10.27 8.62 4.28
N ASP A 11 10.57 9.42 5.28
CA ASP A 11 11.27 8.94 6.49
C ASP A 11 10.27 8.27 7.44
N PHE A 12 9.98 7.01 7.14
CA PHE A 12 9.18 6.18 8.03
C PHE A 12 10.01 5.69 9.22
N PRO A 13 9.49 5.78 10.45
CA PRO A 13 10.17 5.26 11.62
C PRO A 13 10.38 3.74 11.50
N LYS A 14 11.50 3.24 12.01
CA LYS A 14 11.76 1.80 12.04
C LYS A 14 10.92 1.16 13.15
N ARG A 15 9.90 0.40 12.79
CA ARG A 15 8.96 -0.27 13.70
C ARG A 15 9.24 -1.75 13.90
N ALA A 16 9.86 -2.40 12.92
CA ALA A 16 10.16 -3.81 12.97
C ALA A 16 11.66 -4.09 12.78
N SER A 17 12.09 -5.21 13.30
CA SER A 17 13.42 -5.75 13.07
C SER A 17 13.37 -7.27 13.10
N PHE A 18 14.24 -7.89 12.33
CA PHE A 18 14.41 -9.33 12.31
C PHE A 18 15.89 -9.68 12.41
N LYS A 19 16.21 -10.66 13.23
CA LYS A 19 17.53 -11.24 13.33
C LYS A 19 17.46 -12.69 13.76
N CYS A 20 18.20 -13.54 13.08
CA CYS A 20 18.37 -14.96 13.44
C CYS A 20 19.83 -15.38 13.27
N ASN A 21 20.12 -16.65 13.54
CA ASN A 21 21.47 -17.21 13.40
C ASN A 21 21.89 -17.55 11.96
N ASP A 22 20.99 -17.38 10.99
CA ASP A 22 21.27 -17.53 9.56
C ASP A 22 21.49 -16.16 8.91
N GLU A 23 22.74 -15.85 8.58
CA GLU A 23 23.12 -14.58 7.97
C GLU A 23 22.49 -14.37 6.59
N LYS A 24 22.19 -15.44 5.86
CA LYS A 24 21.50 -15.33 4.58
C LYS A 24 20.07 -14.85 4.74
N LEU A 25 19.34 -15.35 5.73
CA LEU A 25 18.00 -14.88 6.07
C LEU A 25 18.01 -13.42 6.56
N ASN A 26 18.99 -13.05 7.38
CA ASN A 26 19.15 -11.68 7.81
C ASN A 26 19.33 -10.74 6.61
N LYS A 27 20.15 -11.15 5.63
CA LYS A 27 20.36 -10.36 4.41
C LYS A 27 19.13 -10.28 3.52
N ILE A 28 18.35 -11.36 3.41
CA ILE A 28 17.06 -11.35 2.69
C ILE A 28 16.11 -10.36 3.34
N TRP A 29 16.00 -10.34 4.66
CA TRP A 29 15.18 -9.38 5.38
C TRP A 29 15.59 -7.92 5.09
N GLU A 30 16.88 -7.60 5.19
CA GLU A 30 17.39 -6.25 4.93
C GLU A 30 17.03 -5.77 3.51
N VAL A 31 17.22 -6.65 2.50
CA VAL A 31 16.90 -6.33 1.11
C VAL A 31 15.40 -6.14 0.91
N ALA A 32 14.58 -7.01 1.52
CA ALA A 32 13.13 -6.92 1.43
C ALA A 32 12.60 -5.63 2.10
N GLU A 33 13.07 -5.31 3.32
CA GLU A 33 12.74 -4.07 4.01
C GLU A 33 13.10 -2.85 3.17
N HIS A 34 14.32 -2.82 2.64
CA HIS A 34 14.78 -1.72 1.80
C HIS A 34 13.93 -1.57 0.53
N THR A 35 13.62 -2.68 -0.14
CA THR A 35 12.78 -2.68 -1.34
C THR A 35 11.38 -2.17 -1.04
N PHE A 36 10.78 -2.61 0.07
CA PHE A 36 9.46 -2.14 0.48
C PHE A 36 9.45 -0.63 0.74
N ARG A 37 10.47 -0.10 1.44
CA ARG A 37 10.60 1.34 1.68
C ARG A 37 10.77 2.15 0.39
N LEU A 38 11.48 1.62 -0.61
CA LEU A 38 11.61 2.26 -1.92
C LEU A 38 10.28 2.36 -2.67
N CYS A 39 9.38 1.38 -2.46
CA CYS A 39 8.04 1.36 -3.06
C CYS A 39 6.98 2.05 -2.19
N SER A 40 7.36 2.51 -0.99
CA SER A 40 6.47 3.19 -0.03
C SER A 40 6.81 4.68 0.00
N GLY A 41 5.97 5.49 -0.60
CA GLY A 41 6.10 6.94 -0.62
C GLY A 41 4.82 7.62 -0.14
N ILE A 42 4.25 8.48 -0.96
CA ILE A 42 2.90 9.02 -0.73
C ILE A 42 1.87 7.89 -0.81
N PHE A 43 2.10 6.94 -1.69
CA PHE A 43 1.30 5.74 -1.92
C PHE A 43 2.18 4.50 -1.94
N PHE A 44 1.59 3.31 -1.86
CA PHE A 44 2.26 2.08 -2.23
C PHE A 44 2.29 1.93 -3.75
N LEU A 45 3.49 1.73 -4.28
CA LEU A 45 3.74 1.54 -5.69
C LEU A 45 4.05 0.07 -5.98
N ASP A 46 3.68 -0.40 -7.16
CA ASP A 46 4.03 -1.73 -7.66
C ASP A 46 5.54 -1.96 -7.80
N GLY A 47 6.27 -0.90 -8.04
CA GLY A 47 7.72 -0.93 -8.16
C GLY A 47 8.33 0.40 -8.57
N VAL A 48 9.62 0.54 -8.35
CA VAL A 48 10.37 1.79 -8.63
C VAL A 48 10.84 1.91 -10.08
N LYS A 49 10.80 0.82 -10.83
CA LYS A 49 11.45 0.75 -12.16
C LYS A 49 10.47 0.88 -13.32
N ARG A 50 9.43 0.06 -13.39
CA ARG A 50 8.61 -0.10 -14.59
C ARG A 50 7.41 0.83 -14.60
N ASP A 51 6.37 0.50 -13.87
CA ASP A 51 5.12 1.23 -13.96
C ASP A 51 5.10 2.45 -13.02
N LYS A 52 5.71 2.33 -11.85
CA LYS A 52 5.66 3.37 -10.79
C LYS A 52 4.24 3.84 -10.53
N TRP A 53 3.31 2.90 -10.47
CA TRP A 53 1.90 3.17 -10.43
C TRP A 53 1.25 2.50 -9.22
N ILE A 54 0.02 2.91 -8.92
CA ILE A 54 -0.76 2.33 -7.85
C ILE A 54 -1.65 1.24 -8.45
N TRP A 55 -1.36 -0.02 -8.11
CA TRP A 55 -2.17 -1.18 -8.50
C TRP A 55 -2.82 -1.80 -7.26
N SER A 56 -4.12 -2.07 -7.32
CA SER A 56 -4.88 -2.53 -6.15
C SER A 56 -4.41 -3.89 -5.62
N GLY A 57 -4.01 -4.80 -6.51
CA GLY A 57 -3.46 -6.09 -6.11
C GLY A 57 -2.14 -5.98 -5.37
N ASP A 58 -1.23 -5.10 -5.83
CA ASP A 58 0.06 -4.83 -5.21
C ASP A 58 -0.12 -4.07 -3.88
N ALA A 59 -1.01 -3.08 -3.87
CA ALA A 59 -1.34 -2.33 -2.67
C ALA A 59 -1.92 -3.24 -1.58
N TYR A 60 -2.78 -4.19 -1.94
CA TYR A 60 -3.35 -5.15 -0.98
C TYR A 60 -2.27 -5.95 -0.25
N GLN A 61 -1.27 -6.44 -0.99
CA GLN A 61 -0.10 -7.10 -0.38
C GLN A 61 0.68 -6.14 0.53
N SER A 62 0.82 -4.89 0.11
CA SER A 62 1.57 -3.88 0.85
C SER A 62 0.92 -3.51 2.17
N PHE A 63 -0.40 -3.53 2.29
CA PHE A 63 -1.11 -3.30 3.56
C PHE A 63 -0.71 -4.31 4.64
N PHE A 64 -0.56 -5.61 4.27
CA PHE A 64 -0.10 -6.63 5.22
C PHE A 64 1.32 -6.35 5.72
N VAL A 65 2.22 -5.93 4.84
CA VAL A 65 3.60 -5.60 5.21
C VAL A 65 3.64 -4.33 6.05
N ASN A 66 2.86 -3.31 5.68
CA ASN A 66 2.79 -2.04 6.38
C ASN A 66 2.42 -2.19 7.85
N GLN A 67 1.44 -3.00 8.16
CA GLN A 67 0.96 -3.22 9.53
C GLN A 67 2.12 -3.58 10.50
N TYR A 68 3.09 -4.33 10.01
CA TYR A 68 4.21 -4.81 10.83
C TYR A 68 5.48 -3.98 10.66
N LEU A 69 5.73 -3.46 9.46
CA LEU A 69 7.03 -2.86 9.13
C LEU A 69 7.06 -1.35 9.37
N LEU A 70 6.05 -0.61 8.90
CA LEU A 70 5.97 0.84 9.05
C LEU A 70 4.93 1.24 10.10
N ALA A 71 3.84 0.49 10.20
CA ALA A 71 2.66 0.75 11.03
C ALA A 71 2.12 2.19 10.83
N ASP A 72 2.03 2.59 9.57
CA ASP A 72 1.56 3.90 9.15
C ASP A 72 0.18 3.79 8.48
N PRO A 73 -0.92 4.17 9.17
CA PRO A 73 -2.27 4.10 8.59
C PRO A 73 -2.49 5.10 7.46
N ASP A 74 -1.75 6.21 7.46
CA ASP A 74 -1.97 7.30 6.50
C ASP A 74 -1.61 6.89 5.07
N ILE A 75 -0.57 6.08 4.88
CA ILE A 75 -0.21 5.58 3.55
C ILE A 75 -1.26 4.59 3.02
N ASP A 76 -1.86 3.77 3.90
CA ASP A 76 -2.97 2.89 3.53
C ASP A 76 -4.16 3.73 3.04
N GLN A 77 -4.58 4.71 3.83
CA GLN A 77 -5.70 5.60 3.49
C GLN A 77 -5.48 6.33 2.17
N ARG A 78 -4.30 6.97 2.01
CA ARG A 78 -3.95 7.67 0.76
C ARG A 78 -3.98 6.74 -0.44
N THR A 79 -3.45 5.52 -0.30
CA THR A 79 -3.45 4.53 -1.38
C THR A 79 -4.87 4.07 -1.72
N LEU A 80 -5.69 3.77 -0.71
CA LEU A 80 -7.08 3.36 -0.90
C LEU A 80 -7.92 4.46 -1.56
N LEU A 81 -7.76 5.71 -1.13
CA LEU A 81 -8.46 6.86 -1.74
C LEU A 81 -8.02 7.10 -3.19
N ALA A 82 -6.73 7.02 -3.47
CA ALA A 82 -6.22 7.20 -4.83
C ALA A 82 -6.70 6.09 -5.79
N LEU A 83 -6.78 4.85 -5.32
CA LEU A 83 -7.30 3.71 -6.08
C LEU A 83 -8.80 3.85 -6.35
N ARG A 84 -9.56 4.34 -5.38
CA ARG A 84 -11.01 4.52 -5.51
C ARG A 84 -11.38 5.50 -6.62
N GLY A 85 -10.61 6.57 -6.75
CA GLY A 85 -10.90 7.65 -7.68
C GLY A 85 -12.14 8.47 -7.27
N ASN A 86 -12.87 8.97 -8.26
CA ASN A 86 -14.03 9.84 -8.07
C ASN A 86 -15.36 9.07 -8.09
N ASP A 87 -16.36 9.59 -7.36
CA ASP A 87 -17.73 9.11 -7.44
C ASP A 87 -18.47 9.68 -8.67
N PRO A 88 -19.42 8.93 -9.25
CA PRO A 88 -19.71 7.52 -8.99
C PRO A 88 -18.65 6.60 -9.60
N MET A 89 -18.36 5.48 -8.94
CA MET A 89 -17.47 4.46 -9.50
C MET A 89 -18.18 3.77 -10.69
N THR A 90 -17.76 4.08 -11.88
CA THR A 90 -18.37 3.56 -13.12
C THR A 90 -17.54 2.47 -13.80
N ARG A 91 -16.35 2.17 -13.26
CA ARG A 91 -15.42 1.17 -13.80
C ARG A 91 -14.73 0.42 -12.67
N HIS A 92 -14.28 -0.79 -12.96
CA HIS A 92 -13.42 -1.52 -12.05
C HIS A 92 -12.11 -0.77 -11.79
N ILE A 93 -11.61 -0.86 -10.56
CA ILE A 93 -10.32 -0.30 -10.16
C ILE A 93 -9.23 -0.86 -11.06
N ASN A 94 -8.36 0.00 -11.57
CA ASN A 94 -7.35 -0.33 -12.58
C ASN A 94 -7.93 -1.08 -13.82
N THR A 95 -9.24 -0.98 -14.08
CA THR A 95 -9.97 -1.69 -15.14
C THR A 95 -10.02 -3.22 -15.00
N ILE A 96 -9.67 -3.75 -13.83
CA ILE A 96 -9.58 -5.18 -13.52
C ILE A 96 -10.60 -5.50 -12.43
N MET A 97 -11.46 -6.50 -12.68
CA MET A 97 -12.54 -6.86 -11.74
C MET A 97 -12.00 -7.28 -10.37
N ASP A 98 -11.02 -8.16 -10.34
CA ASP A 98 -10.41 -8.66 -9.09
C ASP A 98 -9.80 -7.53 -8.26
N TYR A 99 -9.33 -6.47 -8.89
CA TYR A 99 -8.73 -5.33 -8.20
C TYR A 99 -9.76 -4.50 -7.44
N SER A 100 -11.01 -4.48 -7.90
CA SER A 100 -12.11 -3.92 -7.11
C SER A 100 -12.37 -4.74 -5.85
N LEU A 101 -12.26 -6.07 -5.92
CA LEU A 101 -12.38 -6.94 -4.75
C LEU A 101 -11.20 -6.75 -3.78
N PHE A 102 -9.97 -6.67 -4.29
CA PHE A 102 -8.79 -6.37 -3.46
C PHE A 102 -8.89 -5.00 -2.78
N TRP A 103 -9.49 -4.02 -3.42
CA TRP A 103 -9.74 -2.73 -2.80
C TRP A 103 -10.71 -2.85 -1.61
N ILE A 104 -11.82 -3.57 -1.77
CA ILE A 104 -12.78 -3.82 -0.69
C ILE A 104 -12.11 -4.54 0.48
N LEU A 105 -11.33 -5.59 0.18
CA LEU A 105 -10.57 -6.33 1.18
C LEU A 105 -9.50 -5.46 1.84
N GLY A 106 -8.88 -4.54 1.09
CA GLY A 106 -7.93 -3.56 1.62
C GLY A 106 -8.56 -2.61 2.64
N VAL A 107 -9.78 -2.12 2.36
CA VAL A 107 -10.54 -1.29 3.33
C VAL A 107 -10.86 -2.08 4.60
N LEU A 108 -11.33 -3.33 4.44
CA LEU A 108 -11.58 -4.21 5.57
C LEU A 108 -10.31 -4.43 6.40
N TYR A 109 -9.21 -4.75 5.73
CA TYR A 109 -7.93 -5.02 6.38
C TYR A 109 -7.39 -3.78 7.14
N HIS A 110 -7.51 -2.60 6.55
CA HIS A 110 -7.18 -1.35 7.22
C HIS A 110 -8.00 -1.18 8.51
N TYR A 111 -9.30 -1.45 8.45
CA TYR A 111 -10.16 -1.40 9.63
C TYR A 111 -9.75 -2.42 10.70
N GLU A 112 -9.45 -3.65 10.31
CA GLU A 112 -9.00 -4.69 11.24
C GLU A 112 -7.66 -4.35 11.91
N ALA A 113 -6.76 -3.70 11.15
CA ALA A 113 -5.44 -3.34 11.64
C ALA A 113 -5.45 -2.11 12.59
N TYR A 114 -6.27 -1.11 12.27
CA TYR A 114 -6.20 0.20 12.94
C TYR A 114 -7.51 0.61 13.67
N GLY A 115 -8.61 -0.10 13.46
CA GLY A 115 -9.91 0.22 14.05
C GLY A 115 -10.56 1.48 13.51
N ASP A 116 -10.11 1.99 12.34
CA ASP A 116 -10.53 3.25 11.78
C ASP A 116 -11.91 3.18 11.08
N LEU A 117 -12.94 3.20 11.90
CA LEU A 117 -14.33 3.19 11.41
C LEU A 117 -14.71 4.48 10.68
N GLU A 118 -14.08 5.59 11.01
CA GLU A 118 -14.36 6.87 10.36
C GLU A 118 -13.92 6.85 8.89
N PHE A 119 -12.72 6.35 8.64
CA PHE A 119 -12.25 6.15 7.28
C PHE A 119 -13.14 5.18 6.49
N VAL A 120 -13.57 4.08 7.11
CA VAL A 120 -14.51 3.14 6.45
C VAL A 120 -15.79 3.86 6.04
N ARG A 121 -16.38 4.68 6.93
CA ARG A 121 -17.58 5.47 6.61
C ARG A 121 -17.35 6.47 5.49
N GLN A 122 -16.17 7.05 5.41
CA GLN A 122 -15.80 7.99 4.36
C GLN A 122 -15.72 7.32 2.99
N VAL A 123 -15.13 6.12 2.92
CA VAL A 123 -14.89 5.43 1.65
C VAL A 123 -16.03 4.54 1.21
N TYR A 124 -16.90 4.12 2.15
CA TYR A 124 -18.08 3.33 1.87
C TYR A 124 -19.26 4.26 1.56
N PRO A 125 -19.52 4.58 0.30
CA PRO A 125 -20.60 5.50 -0.03
C PRO A 125 -21.94 4.84 0.27
N GLU A 126 -22.89 5.62 0.80
CA GLU A 126 -24.30 5.23 0.90
C GLU A 126 -24.89 4.86 -0.49
N LYS A 127 -24.16 5.13 -1.54
CA LYS A 127 -24.49 4.93 -2.96
C LYS A 127 -23.53 3.97 -3.66
N CYS A 128 -23.03 2.96 -3.00
CA CYS A 128 -22.59 1.78 -3.73
C CYS A 128 -23.84 1.16 -4.36
N ALA A 129 -24.32 1.77 -5.44
CA ALA A 129 -25.21 1.08 -6.35
C ALA A 129 -24.51 -0.24 -6.69
N PRO A 130 -25.21 -1.36 -6.62
CA PRO A 130 -24.57 -2.66 -6.79
C PRO A 130 -23.86 -2.67 -8.14
N LEU A 131 -22.57 -2.98 -8.11
CA LEU A 131 -21.76 -3.24 -9.31
C LEU A 131 -22.13 -4.60 -9.94
N TRP A 132 -23.34 -5.11 -9.62
CA TRP A 132 -23.93 -6.36 -10.12
C TRP A 132 -25.15 -6.10 -10.98
#